data_2a6301b56bf897c3ee91a57a5242aacb
#
_entry.id   2a6301b56bf897c3ee91a57a5242aacb
#
_cell.length_a   1.000
_cell.length_b   1.000
_cell.length_c   1.000
_cell.angle_alpha   90.00
_cell.angle_beta   90.00
_cell.angle_gamma   90.00
#
_symmetry.space_group_name_H-M   'P 1'
#
loop_
_entity.id
_entity.type
_entity.pdbx_description
1 polymer ?
#
loop_
_entity_poly.entity_id
_entity_poly.type
_entity_poly.pdbx_seq_one_letter_code
_entity_poly.pdbx_strand_id
1 'polypeptide(L)'
;MAAPKWKIKGLNGKTSFRKTAYIILRERISNLNWLISLFLINETIDSLHNVRISLRRVRYNLELFYGLFDRKKFLKLYKIIENLQDKTGTVRDIHVLKQNILLFGKDEEFIIPEKMNVRIEEKEKLFNIDLRILLSDFLQSVELKDFMKLLKK
;
A
#
# COMPACT_ATOMS: atom_id res chain seq x y z
N MET A 1 -14.27 -20.31 -16.79
CA MET A 1 -13.15 -20.25 -15.83
C MET A 1 -12.79 -18.80 -15.57
N ALA A 2 -12.73 -18.36 -14.32
CA ALA A 2 -12.26 -17.02 -13.99
C ALA A 2 -10.77 -16.88 -14.35
N ALA A 3 -10.38 -15.76 -14.98
CA ALA A 3 -8.99 -15.51 -15.34
C ALA A 3 -8.13 -15.47 -14.07
N PRO A 4 -6.90 -16.05 -14.09
CA PRO A 4 -6.01 -16.00 -12.93
C PRO A 4 -5.80 -14.56 -12.45
N LYS A 5 -5.84 -14.33 -11.13
CA LYS A 5 -5.66 -12.99 -10.51
C LYS A 5 -4.37 -12.26 -10.89
N TRP A 6 -3.37 -12.97 -11.42
CA TRP A 6 -2.09 -12.39 -11.86
C TRP A 6 -2.04 -12.02 -13.33
N LYS A 7 -3.06 -12.38 -14.13
CA LYS A 7 -3.06 -12.09 -15.56
C LYS A 7 -3.26 -10.61 -15.82
N ILE A 8 -2.25 -9.99 -16.41
CA ILE A 8 -2.28 -8.58 -16.81
C ILE A 8 -2.69 -8.48 -18.27
N LYS A 9 -3.73 -7.68 -18.57
CA LYS A 9 -4.17 -7.44 -19.94
C LYS A 9 -3.06 -6.78 -20.78
N GLY A 10 -2.90 -7.24 -22.02
CA GLY A 10 -1.95 -6.67 -22.97
C GLY A 10 -0.54 -7.22 -22.89
N LEU A 11 -0.24 -8.14 -21.97
CA LEU A 11 1.02 -8.86 -21.98
C LEU A 11 0.93 -10.08 -22.92
N ASN A 12 1.88 -10.16 -23.83
CA ASN A 12 2.10 -11.33 -24.70
C ASN A 12 3.61 -11.53 -24.91
N GLY A 13 4.01 -12.71 -25.40
CA GLY A 13 5.43 -13.06 -25.60
C GLY A 13 6.16 -12.23 -26.65
N LYS A 14 5.47 -11.36 -27.39
CA LYS A 14 6.05 -10.46 -28.41
C LYS A 14 6.23 -9.03 -27.91
N THR A 15 5.83 -8.73 -26.67
CA THR A 15 5.93 -7.38 -26.10
C THR A 15 7.37 -7.09 -25.69
N SER A 16 7.94 -5.95 -26.10
CA SER A 16 9.29 -5.56 -25.67
C SER A 16 9.35 -5.37 -24.14
N PHE A 17 10.53 -5.59 -23.55
CA PHE A 17 10.74 -5.49 -22.11
C PHE A 17 10.28 -4.15 -21.53
N ARG A 18 10.62 -3.02 -22.20
CA ARG A 18 10.19 -1.68 -21.78
C ARG A 18 8.66 -1.55 -21.79
N LYS A 19 8.00 -1.99 -22.86
CA LYS A 19 6.54 -1.94 -22.98
C LYS A 19 5.88 -2.83 -21.94
N THR A 20 6.44 -4.00 -21.68
CA THR A 20 6.00 -4.92 -20.61
C THR A 20 6.04 -4.23 -19.25
N ALA A 21 7.16 -3.58 -18.90
CA ALA A 21 7.33 -2.84 -17.66
C ALA A 21 6.28 -1.73 -17.50
N TYR A 22 6.03 -0.96 -18.57
CA TYR A 22 5.03 0.12 -18.56
C TYR A 22 3.61 -0.39 -18.35
N ILE A 23 3.23 -1.48 -19.00
CA ILE A 23 1.92 -2.13 -18.83
C ILE A 23 1.76 -2.62 -17.39
N ILE A 24 2.77 -3.33 -16.86
CA ILE A 24 2.73 -3.87 -15.50
C ILE A 24 2.62 -2.75 -14.47
N LEU A 25 3.50 -1.76 -14.52
CA LEU A 25 3.50 -0.67 -13.55
C LEU A 25 2.21 0.16 -13.59
N ARG A 26 1.71 0.45 -14.80
CA ARG A 26 0.44 1.16 -14.97
C ARG A 26 -0.72 0.42 -14.31
N GLU A 27 -0.83 -0.88 -14.55
CA GLU A 27 -1.88 -1.70 -13.97
C GLU A 27 -1.74 -1.77 -12.45
N ARG A 28 -0.53 -2.00 -11.92
CA ARG A 28 -0.28 -2.11 -10.48
C ARG A 28 -0.56 -0.81 -9.74
N ILE A 29 -0.14 0.33 -10.30
CA ILE A 29 -0.40 1.65 -9.72
C ILE A 29 -1.90 2.00 -9.81
N SER A 30 -2.57 1.69 -10.93
CA SER A 30 -4.02 1.91 -11.05
C SER A 30 -4.81 1.08 -10.04
N ASN A 31 -4.42 -0.17 -9.83
CA ASN A 31 -5.03 -1.02 -8.81
C ASN A 31 -4.76 -0.50 -7.39
N LEU A 32 -3.55 0.00 -7.11
CA LEU A 32 -3.23 0.64 -5.83
C LEU A 32 -4.11 1.86 -5.58
N ASN A 33 -4.25 2.75 -6.55
CA ASN A 33 -5.09 3.94 -6.45
C ASN A 33 -6.55 3.59 -6.15
N TRP A 34 -7.08 2.57 -6.82
CA TRP A 34 -8.43 2.08 -6.58
C TRP A 34 -8.60 1.53 -5.16
N LEU A 35 -7.65 0.72 -4.68
CA LEU A 35 -7.68 0.16 -3.33
C LEU A 35 -7.56 1.24 -2.25
N ILE A 36 -6.73 2.26 -2.47
CA ILE A 36 -6.64 3.42 -1.57
C ILE A 36 -7.98 4.16 -1.53
N SER A 37 -8.60 4.41 -2.67
CA SER A 37 -9.91 5.07 -2.72
C SER A 37 -10.98 4.27 -1.97
N LEU A 38 -11.00 2.95 -2.09
CA LEU A 38 -11.91 2.10 -1.32
C LEU A 38 -11.62 2.16 0.19
N PHE A 39 -10.35 2.14 0.58
CA PHE A 39 -9.97 2.26 1.98
C PHE A 39 -10.42 3.61 2.57
N LEU A 40 -10.23 4.71 1.86
CA LEU A 40 -10.65 6.04 2.32
C LEU A 40 -12.16 6.18 2.49
N ILE A 41 -12.96 5.37 1.78
CA ILE A 41 -14.43 5.31 1.93
C ILE A 41 -14.83 4.41 3.11
N ASN A 42 -14.16 3.25 3.26
CA ASN A 42 -14.47 2.27 4.29
C ASN A 42 -13.18 1.71 4.89
N GLU A 43 -12.78 2.31 6.02
CA GLU A 43 -11.54 1.98 6.75
C GLU A 43 -11.72 0.70 7.57
N THR A 44 -11.42 -0.44 6.95
CA THR A 44 -11.40 -1.75 7.63
C THR A 44 -9.99 -2.35 7.66
N ILE A 45 -9.76 -3.32 8.54
CA ILE A 45 -8.51 -4.07 8.62
C ILE A 45 -8.22 -4.75 7.28
N ASP A 46 -9.24 -5.30 6.61
CA ASP A 46 -9.10 -5.99 5.33
C ASP A 46 -8.79 -5.02 4.18
N SER A 47 -9.45 -3.85 4.15
CA SER A 47 -9.15 -2.83 3.14
C SER A 47 -7.72 -2.30 3.29
N LEU A 48 -7.24 -2.07 4.52
CA LEU A 48 -5.85 -1.71 4.81
C LEU A 48 -4.87 -2.82 4.38
N HIS A 49 -5.20 -4.08 4.65
CA HIS A 49 -4.39 -5.22 4.23
C HIS A 49 -4.22 -5.27 2.70
N ASN A 50 -5.30 -5.03 1.96
CA ASN A 50 -5.27 -4.98 0.50
C ASN A 50 -4.40 -3.82 -0.03
N VAL A 51 -4.51 -2.63 0.55
CA VAL A 51 -3.64 -1.49 0.25
C VAL A 51 -2.17 -1.85 0.49
N ARG A 52 -1.85 -2.44 1.64
CA ARG A 52 -0.49 -2.84 2.00
C ARG A 52 0.12 -3.87 1.02
N ILE A 53 -0.65 -4.88 0.64
CA ILE A 53 -0.21 -5.86 -0.38
C ILE A 53 0.05 -5.16 -1.71
N SER A 54 -0.82 -4.25 -2.12
CA SER A 54 -0.69 -3.53 -3.38
C SER A 54 0.53 -2.59 -3.38
N LEU A 55 0.78 -1.85 -2.29
CA LEU A 55 1.99 -1.04 -2.11
C LEU A 55 3.26 -1.87 -2.28
N ARG A 56 3.33 -3.03 -1.61
CA ARG A 56 4.47 -3.95 -1.73
C ARG A 56 4.67 -4.43 -3.17
N ARG A 57 3.59 -4.76 -3.87
CA ARG A 57 3.66 -5.17 -5.28
C ARG A 57 4.14 -4.05 -6.18
N VAL A 58 3.65 -2.82 -5.99
CA VAL A 58 4.13 -1.65 -6.75
C VAL A 58 5.62 -1.43 -6.48
N ARG A 59 6.05 -1.43 -5.22
CA ARG A 59 7.44 -1.25 -4.84
C ARG A 59 8.36 -2.26 -5.52
N TYR A 60 8.07 -3.57 -5.43
CA TYR A 60 8.89 -4.61 -6.06
C TYR A 60 8.94 -4.49 -7.59
N ASN A 61 7.85 -4.08 -8.22
CA ASN A 61 7.87 -3.83 -9.67
C ASN A 61 8.66 -2.57 -10.03
N LEU A 62 8.62 -1.52 -9.21
CA LEU A 62 9.48 -0.36 -9.37
C LEU A 62 10.96 -0.76 -9.26
N GLU A 63 11.34 -1.53 -8.25
CA GLU A 63 12.71 -2.04 -8.07
C GLU A 63 13.16 -2.89 -9.26
N LEU A 64 12.31 -3.80 -9.75
CA LEU A 64 12.60 -4.65 -10.91
C LEU A 64 12.87 -3.84 -12.18
N PHE A 65 12.14 -2.75 -12.39
CA PHE A 65 12.21 -1.95 -13.62
C PHE A 65 12.99 -0.63 -13.45
N TYR A 66 13.70 -0.47 -12.34
CA TYR A 66 14.45 0.76 -12.01
C TYR A 66 15.27 1.32 -13.17
N GLY A 67 16.03 0.48 -13.87
CA GLY A 67 16.94 0.90 -14.97
C GLY A 67 16.26 1.44 -16.23
N LEU A 68 14.92 1.39 -16.31
CA LEU A 68 14.15 1.88 -17.46
C LEU A 68 13.71 3.34 -17.35
N PHE A 69 13.93 3.97 -16.19
CA PHE A 69 13.38 5.29 -15.85
C PHE A 69 14.47 6.30 -15.53
N ASP A 70 14.14 7.58 -15.73
CA ASP A 70 14.95 8.68 -15.21
C ASP A 70 15.07 8.58 -13.69
N ARG A 71 16.31 8.58 -13.18
CA ARG A 71 16.62 8.34 -11.77
C ARG A 71 15.90 9.31 -10.83
N LYS A 72 15.82 10.60 -11.18
CA LYS A 72 15.23 11.62 -10.31
C LYS A 72 13.72 11.42 -10.20
N LYS A 73 13.03 11.20 -11.31
CA LYS A 73 11.58 10.97 -11.34
C LYS A 73 11.21 9.68 -10.65
N PHE A 74 11.97 8.63 -10.88
CA PHE A 74 11.81 7.34 -10.23
C PHE A 74 11.92 7.45 -8.70
N LEU A 75 13.02 8.03 -8.20
CA LEU A 75 13.28 8.12 -6.77
C LEU A 75 12.24 8.94 -6.01
N LYS A 76 11.65 9.97 -6.63
CA LYS A 76 10.58 10.75 -6.00
C LYS A 76 9.37 9.87 -5.70
N LEU A 77 8.86 9.15 -6.70
CA LEU A 77 7.72 8.25 -6.51
C LEU A 77 8.08 7.08 -5.59
N TYR A 78 9.27 6.47 -5.77
CA TYR A 78 9.71 5.34 -4.97
C TYR A 78 9.72 5.66 -3.47
N LYS A 79 10.27 6.81 -3.07
CA LYS A 79 10.30 7.25 -1.66
C LYS A 79 8.90 7.44 -1.07
N ILE A 80 7.95 7.94 -1.88
CA ILE A 80 6.56 8.08 -1.42
C ILE A 80 5.96 6.69 -1.18
N ILE A 81 6.14 5.75 -2.12
CA ILE A 81 5.63 4.38 -1.98
C ILE A 81 6.27 3.66 -0.78
N GLU A 82 7.58 3.84 -0.57
CA GLU A 82 8.29 3.29 0.58
C GLU A 82 7.74 3.82 1.91
N ASN A 83 7.59 5.15 2.03
CA ASN A 83 7.00 5.77 3.22
C ASN A 83 5.56 5.29 3.49
N LEU A 84 4.72 5.18 2.46
CA LEU A 84 3.37 4.66 2.60
C LEU A 84 3.37 3.19 3.05
N GLN A 85 4.29 2.38 2.54
CA GLN A 85 4.43 0.98 2.95
C GLN A 85 4.80 0.89 4.44
N ASP A 86 5.73 1.71 4.91
CA ASP A 86 6.16 1.72 6.31
C ASP A 86 5.02 2.18 7.24
N LYS A 87 4.30 3.23 6.85
CA LYS A 87 3.15 3.73 7.62
C LYS A 87 2.00 2.73 7.69
N THR A 88 1.66 2.07 6.57
CA THR A 88 0.66 0.99 6.59
C THR A 88 1.12 -0.21 7.41
N GLY A 89 2.44 -0.47 7.48
CA GLY A 89 3.06 -1.46 8.34
C GLY A 89 2.80 -1.15 9.80
N THR A 90 3.13 0.06 10.26
CA THR A 90 2.94 0.52 11.64
C THR A 90 1.49 0.38 12.10
N VAL A 91 0.52 0.80 11.29
CA VAL A 91 -0.91 0.64 11.62
C VAL A 91 -1.29 -0.84 11.75
N ARG A 92 -0.81 -1.68 10.82
CA ARG A 92 -1.06 -3.13 10.89
C ARG A 92 -0.47 -3.76 12.14
N ASP A 93 0.73 -3.36 12.55
CA ASP A 93 1.39 -3.91 13.73
C ASP A 93 0.59 -3.58 15.01
N ILE A 94 -0.04 -2.41 15.10
CA ILE A 94 -0.96 -2.06 16.19
C ILE A 94 -2.21 -2.95 16.17
N HIS A 95 -2.79 -3.22 14.99
CA HIS A 95 -3.93 -4.12 14.88
C HIS A 95 -3.58 -5.54 15.34
N VAL A 96 -2.39 -6.05 14.95
CA VAL A 96 -1.92 -7.37 15.39
C VAL A 96 -1.67 -7.38 16.90
N LEU A 97 -1.07 -6.33 17.45
CA LEU A 97 -0.87 -6.18 18.89
C LEU A 97 -2.22 -6.24 19.64
N LYS A 98 -3.24 -5.50 19.20
CA LYS A 98 -4.59 -5.53 19.81
C LYS A 98 -5.20 -6.92 19.75
N GLN A 99 -5.10 -7.60 18.60
CA GLN A 99 -5.61 -8.97 18.47
C GLN A 99 -4.92 -9.93 19.42
N ASN A 100 -3.59 -9.87 19.53
CA ASN A 100 -2.83 -10.72 20.46
C ASN A 100 -3.20 -10.44 21.92
N ILE A 101 -3.34 -9.17 22.30
CA ILE A 101 -3.76 -8.76 23.63
C ILE A 101 -5.14 -9.38 23.98
N LEU A 102 -6.09 -9.32 23.03
CA LEU A 102 -7.42 -9.92 23.23
C LEU A 102 -7.39 -11.44 23.35
N LEU A 103 -6.47 -12.11 22.64
CA LEU A 103 -6.28 -13.56 22.72
C LEU A 103 -5.67 -13.95 24.07
N PHE A 104 -4.60 -13.28 24.50
CA PHE A 104 -3.97 -13.54 25.80
C PHE A 104 -4.92 -13.28 26.99
N GLY A 105 -5.75 -12.25 26.90
CA GLY A 105 -6.74 -11.94 27.94
C GLY A 105 -7.90 -12.95 28.06
N LYS A 106 -8.04 -13.88 27.07
CA LYS A 106 -9.03 -14.97 27.12
C LYS A 106 -8.51 -16.24 27.77
N ASP A 107 -7.20 -16.47 27.69
CA ASP A 107 -6.62 -17.76 28.08
C ASP A 107 -6.15 -17.81 29.54
N GLU A 108 -5.94 -16.68 30.22
CA GLU A 108 -5.51 -16.66 31.61
C GLU A 108 -5.85 -15.33 32.32
N GLU A 109 -5.74 -15.31 33.62
CA GLU A 109 -5.92 -14.20 34.58
C GLU A 109 -5.07 -12.95 34.30
N PHE A 110 -4.67 -12.72 33.01
CA PHE A 110 -3.87 -11.58 32.60
C PHE A 110 -4.77 -10.36 32.40
N ILE A 111 -4.88 -9.56 33.44
CA ILE A 111 -5.60 -8.28 33.39
C ILE A 111 -4.65 -7.23 32.76
N ILE A 112 -4.98 -6.81 31.54
CA ILE A 112 -4.27 -5.69 30.90
C ILE A 112 -4.65 -4.41 31.63
N PRO A 113 -3.69 -3.62 32.12
CA PRO A 113 -3.98 -2.34 32.75
C PRO A 113 -4.76 -1.43 31.78
N GLU A 114 -5.88 -0.86 32.25
CA GLU A 114 -6.73 0.06 31.47
C GLU A 114 -5.91 1.19 30.83
N LYS A 115 -4.94 1.73 31.55
CA LYS A 115 -4.00 2.75 31.05
C LYS A 115 -3.22 2.31 29.83
N MET A 116 -2.94 1.02 29.66
CA MET A 116 -2.25 0.48 28.49
C MET A 116 -3.21 0.42 27.29
N ASN A 117 -4.44 -0.03 27.49
CA ASN A 117 -5.47 -0.05 26.46
C ASN A 117 -5.73 1.36 25.90
N VAL A 118 -5.94 2.34 26.77
CA VAL A 118 -6.13 3.73 26.38
C VAL A 118 -4.97 4.25 25.52
N ARG A 119 -3.72 3.98 25.92
CA ARG A 119 -2.54 4.40 25.14
C ARG A 119 -2.47 3.75 23.77
N ILE A 120 -2.86 2.49 23.65
CA ILE A 120 -2.86 1.77 22.35
C ILE A 120 -3.93 2.37 21.44
N GLU A 121 -5.13 2.64 21.97
CA GLU A 121 -6.22 3.26 21.22
C GLU A 121 -5.90 4.67 20.76
N GLU A 122 -5.29 5.49 21.60
CA GLU A 122 -4.83 6.83 21.24
C GLU A 122 -3.80 6.79 20.12
N LYS A 123 -2.80 5.90 20.22
CA LYS A 123 -1.78 5.72 19.16
C LYS A 123 -2.42 5.22 17.87
N GLU A 124 -3.30 4.23 17.92
CA GLU A 124 -4.01 3.74 16.75
C GLU A 124 -4.77 4.86 16.03
N LYS A 125 -5.50 5.67 16.78
CA LYS A 125 -6.26 6.80 16.25
C LYS A 125 -5.34 7.82 15.56
N LEU A 126 -4.24 8.19 16.17
CA LEU A 126 -3.27 9.12 15.58
C LEU A 126 -2.65 8.56 14.30
N PHE A 127 -2.20 7.31 14.31
CA PHE A 127 -1.61 6.68 13.13
C PHE A 127 -2.61 6.49 11.98
N ASN A 128 -3.87 6.20 12.29
CA ASN A 128 -4.92 6.13 11.28
C ASN A 128 -5.19 7.49 10.62
N ILE A 129 -5.23 8.58 11.40
CA ILE A 129 -5.39 9.93 10.86
C ILE A 129 -4.20 10.28 9.95
N ASP A 130 -2.97 10.08 10.41
CA ASP A 130 -1.77 10.35 9.62
C ASP A 130 -1.74 9.54 8.31
N LEU A 131 -2.07 8.25 8.41
CA LEU A 131 -2.11 7.38 7.23
C LEU A 131 -3.16 7.83 6.22
N ARG A 132 -4.36 8.22 6.69
CA ARG A 132 -5.44 8.73 5.84
C ARG A 132 -4.98 9.97 5.05
N ILE A 133 -4.34 10.91 5.71
CA ILE A 133 -3.79 12.12 5.08
C ILE A 133 -2.76 11.74 4.02
N LEU A 134 -1.77 10.91 4.38
CA LEU A 134 -0.72 10.49 3.45
C LEU A 134 -1.25 9.74 2.22
N LEU A 135 -2.25 8.88 2.39
CA LEU A 135 -2.88 8.16 1.27
C LEU A 135 -3.68 9.10 0.37
N SER A 136 -4.40 10.07 0.96
CA SER A 136 -5.12 11.09 0.21
C SER A 136 -4.17 11.97 -0.59
N ASP A 137 -3.09 12.45 0.03
CA ASP A 137 -2.06 13.28 -0.61
C ASP A 137 -1.38 12.53 -1.75
N PHE A 138 -1.11 11.23 -1.57
CA PHE A 138 -0.54 10.39 -2.62
C PHE A 138 -1.42 10.36 -3.88
N LEU A 139 -2.73 10.16 -3.74
CA LEU A 139 -3.66 10.15 -4.89
C LEU A 139 -3.66 11.47 -5.68
N GLN A 140 -3.36 12.58 -5.02
CA GLN A 140 -3.34 13.92 -5.62
C GLN A 140 -1.94 14.35 -6.04
N SER A 141 -0.89 13.62 -5.66
CA SER A 141 0.51 14.02 -5.85
C SER A 141 0.89 14.22 -7.32
N VAL A 142 1.74 15.19 -7.55
CA VAL A 142 2.30 15.49 -8.88
C VAL A 142 3.19 14.34 -9.34
N GLU A 143 3.94 13.74 -8.44
CA GLU A 143 4.84 12.61 -8.69
C GLU A 143 4.09 11.41 -9.27
N LEU A 144 2.94 11.06 -8.70
CA LEU A 144 2.08 10.00 -9.21
C LEU A 144 1.54 10.33 -10.61
N LYS A 145 1.00 11.55 -10.78
CA LYS A 145 0.43 12.00 -12.06
C LYS A 145 1.47 12.01 -13.18
N ASP A 146 2.65 12.52 -12.89
CA ASP A 146 3.74 12.60 -13.88
C ASP A 146 4.30 11.22 -14.24
N PHE A 147 4.43 10.34 -13.24
CA PHE A 147 4.85 8.97 -13.50
C PHE A 147 3.82 8.20 -14.32
N MET A 148 2.52 8.36 -14.02
CA MET A 148 1.44 7.74 -14.79
C MET A 148 1.36 8.27 -16.24
N LYS A 149 1.66 9.55 -16.49
CA LYS A 149 1.78 10.10 -17.86
C LYS A 149 2.95 9.45 -18.61
N LEU A 150 4.07 9.22 -17.94
CA LEU A 150 5.24 8.57 -18.53
C LEU A 150 4.94 7.13 -18.96
N LEU A 151 4.13 6.41 -18.18
CA LEU A 151 3.72 5.03 -18.49
C LEU A 151 2.69 4.92 -19.64
N LYS A 152 2.14 6.03 -20.14
CA LYS A 152 1.22 6.04 -21.29
C LYS A 152 1.93 6.11 -22.64
N LYS A 153 3.21 6.44 -22.66
CA LYS A 153 4.04 6.48 -23.88
C LYS A 153 4.46 5.08 -24.31
#